data_d8de333403febb551502b1ad6bb35026
#
_entry.id   d8de333403febb551502b1ad6bb35026
#
_cell.length_a   1.000
_cell.length_b   1.000
_cell.length_c   1.000
_cell.angle_alpha   90.00
_cell.angle_beta   90.00
_cell.angle_gamma   90.00
#
_symmetry.space_group_name_H-M   'P 1'
#
loop_
_entity.id
_entity.type
_entity.pdbx_description
1 polymer ?
#
loop_
_entity_poly.entity_id
_entity_poly.type
_entity_poly.pdbx_seq_one_letter_code
_entity_poly.pdbx_strand_id
1 'polypeptide(L)'
;MKRPTPVKVKLAAKQIGEQLSTWRRLLGYTSQEAADKAGVSRDTISRLEHGDPTVSSGTLLGVLRAYSILDSVIDATDPYQSDLGRARIDQQLPQRVRMPR
;
A
#
# COMPACT_ATOMS: atom_id res chain seq x y z
N MET A 1 -13.38 6.08 21.75
CA MET A 1 -11.98 6.25 22.16
C MET A 1 -11.05 5.53 21.20
N LYS A 2 -10.05 6.24 20.74
CA LYS A 2 -9.09 5.64 19.82
C LYS A 2 -8.08 4.78 20.56
N ARG A 3 -7.80 3.62 20.04
CA ARG A 3 -6.70 2.80 20.54
C ARG A 3 -5.39 3.34 20.02
N PRO A 4 -4.30 3.25 20.79
CA PRO A 4 -3.00 3.62 20.25
C PRO A 4 -2.62 2.69 19.09
N THR A 5 -1.90 3.24 18.13
CA THR A 5 -1.41 2.45 17.00
C THR A 5 -0.36 1.45 17.50
N PRO A 6 -0.49 0.17 17.18
CA PRO A 6 0.52 -0.81 17.58
C PRO A 6 1.90 -0.46 17.07
N VAL A 7 2.92 -0.78 17.86
CA VAL A 7 4.31 -0.46 17.53
C VAL A 7 4.71 -1.06 16.18
N LYS A 8 4.31 -2.29 15.92
CA LYS A 8 4.64 -2.94 14.64
C LYS A 8 4.06 -2.17 13.45
N VAL A 9 2.87 -1.63 13.58
CA VAL A 9 2.24 -0.84 12.52
C VAL A 9 3.00 0.47 12.32
N LYS A 10 3.41 1.12 13.40
CA LYS A 10 4.21 2.35 13.31
C LYS A 10 5.53 2.10 12.60
N LEU A 11 6.20 1.00 12.93
CA LEU A 11 7.48 0.64 12.30
C LEU A 11 7.28 0.32 10.82
N ALA A 12 6.20 -0.38 10.49
CA ALA A 12 5.88 -0.69 9.10
C ALA A 12 5.60 0.59 8.30
N ALA A 13 4.83 1.52 8.88
CA ALA A 13 4.54 2.78 8.21
C ALA A 13 5.81 3.58 7.96
N LYS A 14 6.74 3.59 8.92
CA LYS A 14 8.01 4.27 8.75
C LYS A 14 8.85 3.62 7.65
N GLN A 15 8.93 2.30 7.66
CA GLN A 15 9.70 1.57 6.67
C GLN A 15 9.13 1.75 5.26
N ILE A 16 7.82 1.63 5.13
CA ILE A 16 7.14 1.84 3.84
C ILE A 16 7.35 3.27 3.37
N GLY A 17 7.22 4.25 4.29
CA GLY A 17 7.44 5.65 3.95
C GLY A 17 8.85 5.90 3.41
N GLU A 18 9.87 5.35 4.05
CA GLU A 18 11.25 5.46 3.59
C GLU A 18 11.43 4.82 2.21
N GLN A 19 10.82 3.66 2.00
CA GLN A 19 10.89 2.98 0.71
C GLN A 19 10.20 3.78 -0.40
N LEU A 20 9.06 4.39 -0.09
CA LEU A 20 8.36 5.23 -1.06
C LEU A 20 9.16 6.50 -1.38
N SER A 21 9.84 7.06 -0.40
CA SER A 21 10.74 8.19 -0.64
C SER A 21 11.86 7.78 -1.61
N THR A 22 12.40 6.58 -1.42
CA THR A 22 13.44 6.05 -2.31
C THR A 22 12.88 5.87 -3.72
N TRP A 23 11.69 5.27 -3.86
CA TRP A 23 11.04 5.09 -5.15
C TRP A 23 10.83 6.41 -5.87
N ARG A 24 10.33 7.42 -5.15
CA ARG A 24 10.12 8.74 -5.72
C ARG A 24 11.41 9.29 -6.34
N ARG A 25 12.51 9.17 -5.61
CA ARG A 25 13.80 9.68 -6.08
C ARG A 25 14.36 8.86 -7.24
N LEU A 26 14.18 7.54 -7.20
CA LEU A 26 14.61 6.68 -8.31
C LEU A 26 13.83 7.00 -9.59
N LEU A 27 12.56 7.35 -9.46
CA LEU A 27 11.73 7.73 -10.60
C LEU A 27 11.97 9.17 -11.06
N GLY A 28 12.78 9.92 -10.32
CA GLY A 28 13.12 11.28 -10.67
C GLY A 28 12.05 12.31 -10.33
N TYR A 29 11.13 11.99 -9.43
CA TYR A 29 10.04 12.91 -9.08
C TYR A 29 10.43 13.79 -7.89
N THR A 30 10.13 15.08 -8.02
CA THR A 30 10.12 15.97 -6.86
C THR A 30 8.89 15.63 -6.00
N SER A 31 8.89 16.11 -4.76
CA SER A 31 7.72 15.92 -3.90
C SER A 31 6.45 16.50 -4.53
N GLN A 32 6.57 17.65 -5.20
CA GLN A 32 5.42 18.27 -5.85
C GLN A 32 4.93 17.43 -7.05
N GLU A 33 5.87 16.91 -7.84
CA GLU A 33 5.49 16.05 -8.97
C GLU A 33 4.79 14.80 -8.50
N ALA A 34 5.29 14.19 -7.44
CA ALA A 34 4.65 13.00 -6.87
C ALA A 34 3.24 13.33 -6.35
N ALA A 35 3.10 14.46 -5.68
CA ALA A 35 1.80 14.91 -5.18
C ALA A 35 0.81 15.10 -6.32
N ASP A 36 1.23 15.75 -7.39
CA ASP A 36 0.38 15.99 -8.55
C ASP A 36 -0.05 14.68 -9.20
N LYS A 37 0.88 13.75 -9.36
CA LYS A 37 0.56 12.44 -9.97
C LYS A 37 -0.36 11.60 -9.11
N ALA A 38 -0.21 11.69 -7.81
CA ALA A 38 -1.03 10.92 -6.87
C ALA A 38 -2.36 11.63 -6.53
N GLY A 39 -2.52 12.87 -6.95
CA GLY A 39 -3.73 13.63 -6.66
C GLY A 39 -3.86 14.05 -5.20
N VAL A 40 -2.74 14.31 -4.54
CA VAL A 40 -2.71 14.71 -3.14
C VAL A 40 -1.84 15.95 -2.97
N SER A 41 -1.82 16.52 -1.76
CA SER A 41 -0.96 17.66 -1.47
C SER A 41 0.48 17.21 -1.24
N ARG A 42 1.40 18.16 -1.42
CA ARG A 42 2.81 17.92 -1.12
C ARG A 42 3.02 17.59 0.36
N ASP A 43 2.25 18.23 1.23
CA ASP A 43 2.30 17.93 2.65
C ASP A 43 1.91 16.46 2.93
N THR A 44 0.92 15.96 2.23
CA THR A 44 0.49 14.56 2.37
C THR A 44 1.59 13.60 1.94
N ILE A 45 2.31 13.91 0.85
CA ILE A 45 3.47 13.12 0.45
C ILE A 45 4.53 13.12 1.55
N SER A 46 4.80 14.28 2.13
CA SER A 46 5.78 14.39 3.22
C SER A 46 5.37 13.54 4.43
N ARG A 47 4.11 13.61 4.83
CA ARG A 47 3.60 12.82 5.96
C ARG A 47 3.74 11.32 5.69
N LEU A 48 3.39 10.89 4.47
CA LEU A 48 3.49 9.49 4.09
C LEU A 48 4.95 9.02 4.16
N GLU A 49 5.86 9.79 3.62
CA GLU A 49 7.28 9.43 3.58
C GLU A 49 7.92 9.44 4.97
N HIS A 50 7.38 10.22 5.89
CA HIS A 50 7.85 10.23 7.27
C HIS A 50 7.18 9.17 8.14
N GLY A 51 6.32 8.34 7.55
CA GLY A 51 5.75 7.20 8.27
C GLY A 51 4.54 7.53 9.11
N ASP A 52 3.76 8.55 8.73
CA ASP A 52 2.51 8.86 9.43
C ASP A 52 1.48 7.76 9.15
N PRO A 53 1.12 6.95 10.16
CA PRO A 53 0.19 5.85 9.94
C PRO A 53 -1.26 6.30 9.75
N THR A 54 -1.55 7.58 9.92
CA THR A 54 -2.90 8.11 9.77
C THR A 54 -3.21 8.59 8.35
N VAL A 55 -2.24 8.52 7.44
CA VAL A 55 -2.47 8.83 6.03
C VAL A 55 -3.50 7.82 5.50
N SER A 56 -4.47 8.29 4.74
CA SER A 56 -5.54 7.43 4.28
C SER A 56 -5.06 6.34 3.34
N SER A 57 -5.80 5.22 3.33
CA SER A 57 -5.50 4.13 2.39
C SER A 57 -5.63 4.60 0.95
N GLY A 58 -6.61 5.48 0.67
CA GLY A 58 -6.77 6.03 -0.68
C GLY A 58 -5.53 6.79 -1.13
N THR A 59 -4.94 7.60 -0.24
CA THR A 59 -3.70 8.31 -0.53
C THR A 59 -2.56 7.34 -0.82
N LEU A 60 -2.40 6.33 0.04
CA LEU A 60 -1.35 5.32 -0.15
C LEU A 60 -1.50 4.63 -1.50
N LEU A 61 -2.71 4.17 -1.81
CA LEU A 61 -2.96 3.48 -3.07
C LEU A 61 -2.73 4.40 -4.27
N GLY A 62 -3.08 5.69 -4.14
CA GLY A 62 -2.81 6.68 -5.19
C GLY A 62 -1.32 6.86 -5.45
N VAL A 63 -0.50 6.88 -4.40
CA VAL A 63 0.95 6.99 -4.54
C VAL A 63 1.51 5.71 -5.19
N LEU A 64 1.06 4.54 -4.73
CA LEU A 64 1.49 3.27 -5.30
C LEU A 64 1.17 3.19 -6.79
N ARG A 65 -0.01 3.66 -7.16
CA ARG A 65 -0.41 3.73 -8.56
C ARG A 65 0.51 4.68 -9.35
N ALA A 66 0.75 5.86 -8.80
CA ALA A 66 1.61 6.85 -9.45
C ALA A 66 3.03 6.34 -9.67
N TYR A 67 3.51 5.48 -8.77
CA TYR A 67 4.86 4.90 -8.87
C TYR A 67 4.88 3.56 -9.60
N SER A 68 3.75 3.11 -10.12
CA SER A 68 3.61 1.85 -10.88
C SER A 68 3.95 0.61 -10.06
N ILE A 69 3.68 0.64 -8.77
CA ILE A 69 3.89 -0.51 -7.88
C ILE A 69 2.60 -1.00 -7.21
N LEU A 70 1.45 -0.47 -7.63
CA LEU A 70 0.18 -0.87 -7.05
C LEU A 70 -0.13 -2.34 -7.28
N ASP A 71 0.17 -2.86 -8.48
CA ASP A 71 -0.12 -4.24 -8.80
C ASP A 71 0.64 -5.22 -7.92
N SER A 72 1.86 -4.86 -7.51
CA SER A 72 2.63 -5.68 -6.57
C SER A 72 1.93 -5.80 -5.22
N VAL A 73 1.28 -4.74 -4.76
CA VAL A 73 0.53 -4.77 -3.50
C VAL A 73 -0.74 -5.60 -3.66
N ILE A 74 -1.41 -5.48 -4.80
CA ILE A 74 -2.59 -6.30 -5.10
C ILE A 74 -2.21 -7.78 -5.07
N ASP A 75 -1.10 -8.13 -5.69
CA ASP A 75 -0.61 -9.52 -5.68
C ASP A 75 -0.24 -9.97 -4.26
N ALA A 76 0.39 -9.10 -3.48
CA ALA A 76 0.80 -9.44 -2.12
C ALA A 76 -0.37 -9.75 -1.21
N THR A 77 -1.52 -9.17 -1.48
CA THR A 77 -2.72 -9.37 -0.66
C THR A 77 -3.66 -10.43 -1.23
N ASP A 78 -3.34 -10.99 -2.39
CA ASP A 78 -4.17 -11.97 -3.07
C ASP A 78 -3.90 -13.37 -2.50
N PRO A 79 -4.88 -14.02 -1.85
CA PRO A 79 -4.65 -15.35 -1.28
C PRO A 79 -4.29 -16.39 -2.32
N TYR A 80 -4.70 -16.21 -3.58
CA TYR A 80 -4.34 -17.15 -4.64
C TYR A 80 -2.85 -17.09 -5.01
N GLN A 81 -2.14 -16.06 -4.55
CA GLN A 81 -0.71 -15.92 -4.81
C GLN A 81 0.15 -16.57 -3.73
N SER A 82 -0.46 -17.25 -2.76
CA SER A 82 0.28 -17.97 -1.73
C SER A 82 -0.23 -19.41 -1.60
N ASP A 83 0.67 -20.30 -1.22
CA ASP A 83 0.30 -21.72 -1.02
C ASP A 83 -0.70 -21.86 0.12
N LEU A 84 -0.48 -21.12 1.21
CA LEU A 84 -1.38 -21.15 2.34
C LEU A 84 -2.78 -20.65 1.95
N GLY A 85 -2.83 -19.54 1.24
CA GLY A 85 -4.10 -18.96 0.82
C GLY A 85 -4.87 -19.92 -0.08
N ARG A 86 -4.20 -20.50 -1.07
CA ARG A 86 -4.83 -21.47 -1.97
C ARG A 86 -5.39 -22.67 -1.22
N ALA A 87 -4.60 -23.23 -0.30
CA ALA A 87 -5.04 -24.38 0.48
C ALA A 87 -6.27 -24.05 1.32
N ARG A 88 -6.28 -22.89 1.94
CA ARG A 88 -7.41 -22.48 2.78
C ARG A 88 -8.67 -22.20 1.98
N ILE A 89 -8.53 -21.62 0.80
CA ILE A 89 -9.67 -21.37 -0.08
C ILE A 89 -10.32 -22.67 -0.48
N ASP A 90 -9.52 -23.66 -0.87
CA ASP A 90 -10.05 -24.96 -1.28
C ASP A 90 -10.80 -25.67 -0.17
N GLN A 91 -10.40 -25.47 1.07
CA GLN A 91 -11.03 -26.12 2.22
C GLN A 91 -12.29 -25.38 2.71
N GLN A 92 -12.31 -24.06 2.60
CA GLN A 92 -13.30 -23.25 3.31
C GLN A 92 -14.32 -22.57 2.40
N LEU A 93 -14.02 -22.40 1.12
CA LEU A 93 -14.93 -21.75 0.19
C LEU A 93 -15.42 -22.74 -0.85
N PRO A 94 -16.75 -22.84 -1.03
CA PRO A 94 -17.29 -23.71 -2.08
C PRO A 94 -16.79 -23.30 -3.45
N GLN A 95 -16.67 -24.26 -4.36
CA GLN A 95 -16.21 -24.01 -5.72
C GLN A 95 -17.03 -22.93 -6.43
N ARG A 96 -18.34 -22.96 -6.26
CA ARG A 96 -19.21 -22.01 -6.96
C ARG A 96 -18.97 -20.56 -6.56
N VAL A 97 -18.31 -20.32 -5.44
CA VAL A 97 -18.03 -18.96 -4.97
C VAL A 97 -16.89 -18.32 -5.76
N ARG A 98 -16.07 -19.15 -6.38
CA ARG A 98 -14.89 -18.69 -7.12
C ARG A 98 -15.17 -18.61 -8.61
N MET A 99 -16.21 -17.92 -8.97
CA MET A 99 -16.57 -17.82 -10.37
C MET A 99 -15.60 -16.94 -11.12
N PRO A 100 -15.20 -17.34 -12.32
CA PRO A 100 -14.33 -16.50 -13.14
C PRO A 100 -15.06 -15.26 -13.62
N ARG A 101 -14.30 -14.24 -13.92
CA ARG A 101 -14.82 -12.99 -14.46
C ARG A 101 -14.63 -12.91 -15.94
#